data_ce9af213c18279b9652ae04aafa0d973
#
_entry.id   ce9af213c18279b9652ae04aafa0d973
#
_cell.length_a   1.000
_cell.length_b   1.000
_cell.length_c   1.000
_cell.angle_alpha   90.00
_cell.angle_beta   90.00
_cell.angle_gamma   90.00
#
_symmetry.space_group_name_H-M   'P 1'
#
loop_
_entity.id
_entity.type
_entity.pdbx_description
1 polymer ?
#
loop_
_entity_poly.entity_id
_entity_poly.type
_entity_poly.pdbx_seq_one_letter_code
_entity_poly.pdbx_strand_id
1 'polypeptide(L)'
;PSHQFPTGVTMPAGRRAELLHWAARAPGRRYIIEDDYDSEFRFDTRPLPSLQGMAGADGPVVYLSTCSRSLAPGIRIAYMVLPRQLLGAWQAKYRLYSGTVGRFEQQTLARFITGGYFTRHLARERTAYKARRDALVAALRTSFAPEELTLRGYTPACTCWRS
;
A
#
# COMPACT_ATOMS: atom_id res chain seq x y z
N PRO A 1 4.25 4.02 1.61
CA PRO A 1 5.72 4.05 1.36
C PRO A 1 6.14 3.35 0.06
N SER A 2 5.23 2.64 -0.60
CA SER A 2 5.51 1.99 -1.88
C SER A 2 5.69 2.97 -3.01
N HIS A 3 4.90 4.04 -3.03
CA HIS A 3 5.16 5.26 -3.79
C HIS A 3 4.44 6.43 -3.13
N GLN A 4 4.96 7.62 -3.30
CA GLN A 4 4.36 8.83 -2.77
C GLN A 4 3.65 9.58 -3.89
N PHE A 5 2.36 9.85 -3.72
CA PHE A 5 1.66 10.78 -4.58
C PHE A 5 2.03 12.23 -4.14
N PRO A 6 2.39 13.14 -5.06
CA PRO A 6 2.38 13.00 -6.52
C PRO A 6 3.73 12.62 -7.14
N THR A 7 4.78 12.44 -6.36
CA THR A 7 6.16 12.32 -6.85
C THR A 7 6.50 10.95 -7.43
N GLY A 8 5.74 9.90 -7.11
CA GLY A 8 6.03 8.52 -7.49
C GLY A 8 7.25 7.91 -6.79
N VAL A 9 7.83 8.59 -5.80
CA VAL A 9 9.05 8.14 -5.11
C VAL A 9 8.73 6.99 -4.16
N THR A 10 9.48 5.90 -4.27
CA THR A 10 9.46 4.80 -3.29
C THR A 10 10.40 5.13 -2.13
N MET A 11 9.92 4.98 -0.89
CA MET A 11 10.75 5.15 0.29
C MET A 11 11.77 4.00 0.39
N PRO A 12 13.09 4.28 0.35
CA PRO A 12 14.13 3.25 0.42
C PRO A 12 14.14 2.54 1.77
N ALA A 13 14.68 1.32 1.81
CA ALA A 13 14.76 0.52 3.04
C ALA A 13 15.53 1.24 4.17
N GLY A 14 16.62 1.94 3.84
CA GLY A 14 17.38 2.75 4.80
C GLY A 14 16.52 3.83 5.46
N ARG A 15 15.72 4.55 4.67
CA ARG A 15 14.82 5.59 5.21
C ARG A 15 13.71 4.99 6.08
N ARG A 16 13.22 3.80 5.75
CA ARG A 16 12.27 3.06 6.61
C ARG A 16 12.89 2.72 7.95
N ALA A 17 14.12 2.20 7.95
CA ALA A 17 14.86 1.89 9.17
C ALA A 17 15.11 3.14 10.03
N GLU A 18 15.49 4.27 9.43
CA GLU A 18 15.67 5.56 10.13
C GLU A 18 14.38 6.02 10.84
N LEU A 19 13.22 5.92 10.17
CA LEU A 19 11.94 6.27 10.76
C LEU A 19 11.57 5.39 11.95
N LEU A 20 11.78 4.07 11.83
CA LEU A 20 11.55 3.14 12.93
C LEU A 20 12.48 3.45 14.12
N HIS A 21 13.73 3.74 13.84
CA HIS A 21 14.70 4.11 14.84
C HIS A 21 14.36 5.44 15.54
N TRP A 22 13.94 6.45 14.77
CA TRP A 22 13.42 7.70 15.29
C TRP A 22 12.23 7.48 16.23
N ALA A 23 11.28 6.64 15.85
CA ALA A 23 10.11 6.34 16.69
C ALA A 23 10.51 5.62 17.99
N ALA A 24 11.49 4.71 17.93
CA ALA A 24 11.96 3.95 19.08
C ALA A 24 12.77 4.77 20.10
N ARG A 25 13.50 5.78 19.63
CA ARG A 25 14.37 6.64 20.49
C ARG A 25 13.68 7.83 21.13
N ALA A 26 12.43 8.07 20.82
CA ALA A 26 11.75 9.24 21.32
C ALA A 26 11.45 9.15 22.83
N PRO A 27 11.62 10.21 23.59
CA PRO A 27 11.00 10.32 24.89
C PRO A 27 9.48 10.30 24.71
N GLY A 28 8.81 9.30 25.30
CA GLY A 28 7.37 9.07 25.13
C GLY A 28 7.04 8.15 23.95
N ARG A 29 5.76 7.82 23.81
CA ARG A 29 5.27 6.89 22.77
C ARG A 29 5.04 7.64 21.48
N ARG A 30 5.71 7.24 20.40
CA ARG A 30 5.46 7.70 19.04
C ARG A 30 4.92 6.58 18.18
N TYR A 31 4.00 6.90 17.31
CA TYR A 31 3.47 5.95 16.34
C TYR A 31 3.65 6.51 14.93
N ILE A 32 3.90 5.60 14.00
CA ILE A 32 3.96 5.89 12.57
C ILE A 32 2.69 5.32 11.96
N ILE A 33 1.94 6.14 11.22
CA ILE A 33 0.82 5.66 10.41
C ILE A 33 1.35 5.39 9.01
N GLU A 34 1.35 4.12 8.61
CA GLU A 34 1.73 3.68 7.28
C GLU A 34 0.48 3.49 6.44
N ASP A 35 0.25 4.38 5.48
CA ASP A 35 -0.81 4.25 4.48
C ASP A 35 -0.24 3.54 3.25
N ASP A 36 -0.70 2.31 3.00
CA ASP A 36 -0.21 1.44 1.94
C ASP A 36 -1.39 0.92 1.11
N TYR A 37 -1.79 1.70 0.12
CA TYR A 37 -3.00 1.45 -0.64
C TYR A 37 -2.80 0.73 -1.98
N ASP A 38 -1.56 0.50 -2.42
CA ASP A 38 -1.26 -0.07 -3.74
C ASP A 38 0.06 -0.86 -3.85
N SER A 39 0.64 -1.27 -2.75
CA SER A 39 1.91 -2.03 -2.72
C SER A 39 1.85 -3.36 -3.47
N GLU A 40 0.66 -3.87 -3.74
CA GLU A 40 0.45 -5.06 -4.56
C GLU A 40 0.88 -4.85 -6.04
N PHE A 41 0.85 -3.62 -6.55
CA PHE A 41 1.14 -3.29 -7.95
C PHE A 41 2.58 -2.83 -8.15
N ARG A 42 3.52 -3.73 -7.93
CA ARG A 42 4.94 -3.55 -8.25
C ARG A 42 5.28 -4.34 -9.50
N PHE A 43 5.92 -3.68 -10.46
CA PHE A 43 6.15 -4.27 -11.77
C PHE A 43 7.61 -4.67 -12.01
N ASP A 44 8.56 -3.84 -11.60
CA ASP A 44 9.96 -3.98 -11.97
C ASP A 44 10.94 -3.97 -10.78
N THR A 45 10.42 -3.90 -9.54
CA THR A 45 11.25 -3.85 -8.34
C THR A 45 10.99 -5.02 -7.39
N ARG A 46 12.02 -5.43 -6.65
CA ARG A 46 11.84 -6.39 -5.56
C ARG A 46 10.91 -5.79 -4.49
N PRO A 47 10.02 -6.59 -3.91
CA PRO A 47 9.19 -6.15 -2.79
C PRO A 47 10.07 -5.65 -1.64
N LEU A 48 9.82 -4.42 -1.20
CA LEU A 48 10.36 -3.93 0.06
C LEU A 48 9.34 -4.24 1.17
N PRO A 49 9.77 -4.74 2.33
CA PRO A 49 8.85 -4.96 3.44
C PRO A 49 8.24 -3.63 3.90
N SER A 50 6.97 -3.66 4.30
CA SER A 50 6.32 -2.49 4.91
C SER A 50 7.05 -2.07 6.20
N LEU A 51 6.85 -0.84 6.67
CA LEU A 51 7.33 -0.41 7.99
C LEU A 51 6.78 -1.34 9.09
N GLN A 52 5.48 -1.70 8.98
CA GLN A 52 4.86 -2.65 9.90
C GLN A 52 5.53 -4.03 9.84
N GLY A 53 5.82 -4.54 8.64
CA GLY A 53 6.52 -5.81 8.46
C GLY A 53 7.95 -5.80 9.02
N MET A 54 8.65 -4.66 8.93
CA MET A 54 9.97 -4.46 9.54
C MET A 54 9.92 -4.35 11.05
N ALA A 55 8.91 -3.66 11.58
CA ALA A 55 8.76 -3.38 13.00
C ALA A 55 8.18 -4.55 13.81
N GLY A 56 7.41 -5.41 13.16
CA GLY A 56 6.69 -6.50 13.81
C GLY A 56 5.46 -6.03 14.61
N ALA A 57 4.82 -6.97 15.31
CA ALA A 57 3.57 -6.74 16.02
C ALA A 57 3.70 -5.80 17.24
N ASP A 58 4.88 -5.71 17.80
CA ASP A 58 5.17 -4.88 18.98
C ASP A 58 5.83 -3.54 18.59
N GLY A 59 6.03 -3.29 17.30
CA GLY A 59 6.60 -2.07 16.78
C GLY A 59 5.63 -0.89 16.82
N PRO A 60 6.11 0.34 16.54
CA PRO A 60 5.30 1.55 16.66
C PRO A 60 4.51 1.88 15.39
N VAL A 61 4.12 0.92 14.57
CA VAL A 61 3.50 1.16 13.27
C VAL A 61 2.04 0.75 13.25
N VAL A 62 1.17 1.69 12.95
CA VAL A 62 -0.23 1.45 12.56
C VAL A 62 -0.28 1.34 11.05
N TYR A 63 -0.57 0.16 10.53
CA TYR A 63 -0.65 -0.08 9.09
C TYR A 63 -2.09 0.03 8.60
N LEU A 64 -2.28 0.78 7.53
CA LEU A 64 -3.57 0.96 6.86
C LEU A 64 -3.46 0.46 5.42
N SER A 65 -4.46 -0.28 4.96
CA SER A 65 -4.57 -0.65 3.56
C SER A 65 -6.02 -0.86 3.13
N THR A 66 -6.23 -1.01 1.83
CA THR A 66 -7.56 -1.12 1.23
C THR A 66 -7.60 -2.16 0.12
N CYS A 67 -8.74 -2.85 -0.01
CA CYS A 67 -9.00 -3.73 -1.14
C CYS A 67 -9.51 -2.99 -2.39
N SER A 68 -9.72 -1.68 -2.32
CA SER A 68 -10.32 -0.90 -3.42
C SER A 68 -9.46 -0.88 -4.68
N ARG A 69 -8.14 -0.93 -4.55
CA ARG A 69 -7.21 -0.99 -5.68
C ARG A 69 -6.88 -2.41 -6.10
N SER A 70 -6.68 -3.28 -5.12
CA SER A 70 -6.28 -4.67 -5.38
C SER A 70 -7.43 -5.58 -5.86
N LEU A 71 -8.69 -5.19 -5.61
CA LEU A 71 -9.88 -5.92 -6.08
C LEU A 71 -10.78 -5.03 -6.94
N ALA A 72 -11.56 -4.18 -6.30
CA ALA A 72 -12.46 -3.27 -7.00
C ALA A 72 -12.82 -2.07 -6.12
N PRO A 73 -12.96 -0.85 -6.67
CA PRO A 73 -13.34 0.32 -5.90
C PRO A 73 -14.68 0.18 -5.17
N GLY A 74 -15.61 -0.60 -5.73
CA GLY A 74 -16.95 -0.84 -5.17
C GLY A 74 -16.97 -1.74 -3.93
N ILE A 75 -15.91 -2.49 -3.64
CA ILE A 75 -15.89 -3.41 -2.49
C ILE A 75 -15.88 -2.68 -1.14
N ARG A 76 -15.35 -1.48 -1.09
CA ARG A 76 -15.31 -0.59 0.08
C ARG A 76 -14.78 -1.22 1.37
N ILE A 77 -13.82 -2.14 1.26
CA ILE A 77 -13.16 -2.77 2.39
C ILE A 77 -11.77 -2.17 2.56
N ALA A 78 -11.51 -1.65 3.75
CA ALA A 78 -10.20 -1.27 4.24
C ALA A 78 -9.88 -2.06 5.52
N TYR A 79 -8.61 -2.19 5.85
CA TYR A 79 -8.19 -2.86 7.06
C TYR A 79 -7.04 -2.12 7.73
N MET A 80 -6.93 -2.32 9.03
CA MET A 80 -5.91 -1.72 9.87
C MET A 80 -5.23 -2.80 10.70
N VAL A 81 -3.89 -2.77 10.74
CA VAL A 81 -3.10 -3.60 11.64
C VAL A 81 -2.56 -2.71 12.76
N LEU A 82 -3.04 -2.98 13.97
CA LEU A 82 -2.62 -2.23 15.16
C LEU A 82 -1.45 -2.90 15.87
N PRO A 83 -0.50 -2.12 16.39
CA PRO A 83 0.45 -2.61 17.38
C PRO A 83 -0.25 -3.23 18.58
N ARG A 84 0.32 -4.29 19.15
CA ARG A 84 -0.30 -5.00 20.31
C ARG A 84 -0.62 -4.07 21.47
N GLN A 85 0.24 -3.10 21.76
CA GLN A 85 0.04 -2.15 22.85
C GLN A 85 -1.17 -1.21 22.65
N LEU A 86 -1.72 -1.10 21.45
CA LEU A 86 -2.92 -0.32 21.18
C LEU A 86 -4.21 -1.16 21.22
N LEU A 87 -4.11 -2.49 21.17
CA LEU A 87 -5.29 -3.36 21.10
C LEU A 87 -6.22 -3.21 22.29
N GLY A 88 -5.67 -3.14 23.50
CA GLY A 88 -6.47 -2.97 24.71
C GLY A 88 -7.26 -1.65 24.72
N ALA A 89 -6.62 -0.55 24.37
CA ALA A 89 -7.26 0.75 24.27
C ALA A 89 -8.31 0.79 23.14
N TRP A 90 -8.01 0.16 22.02
CA TRP A 90 -8.94 0.01 20.90
C TRP A 90 -10.19 -0.78 21.33
N GLN A 91 -10.02 -1.95 21.92
CA GLN A 91 -11.12 -2.79 22.39
C GLN A 91 -11.98 -2.09 23.44
N ALA A 92 -11.37 -1.42 24.41
CA ALA A 92 -12.10 -0.68 25.43
C ALA A 92 -12.98 0.43 24.82
N LYS A 93 -12.51 1.10 23.79
CA LYS A 93 -13.19 2.25 23.19
C LYS A 93 -14.20 1.87 22.12
N TYR A 94 -13.89 0.86 21.30
CA TYR A 94 -14.64 0.58 20.07
C TYR A 94 -15.41 -0.75 20.07
N ARG A 95 -15.36 -1.56 21.14
CA ARG A 95 -16.04 -2.87 21.19
C ARG A 95 -17.56 -2.83 20.97
N LEU A 96 -18.19 -1.68 21.26
CA LEU A 96 -19.63 -1.49 21.11
C LEU A 96 -20.01 -0.91 19.74
N TYR A 97 -19.03 -0.53 18.93
CA TYR A 97 -19.30 -0.04 17.59
C TYR A 97 -19.49 -1.19 16.61
N SER A 98 -20.53 -1.11 15.80
CA SER A 98 -20.72 -2.03 14.69
C SER A 98 -19.61 -1.86 13.65
N GLY A 99 -19.12 -2.96 13.09
CA GLY A 99 -18.23 -2.91 11.95
C GLY A 99 -18.93 -2.26 10.75
N THR A 100 -18.20 -1.43 10.00
CA THR A 100 -18.73 -0.76 8.79
C THR A 100 -18.82 -1.69 7.59
N VAL A 101 -18.15 -2.85 7.65
CA VAL A 101 -18.17 -3.88 6.60
C VAL A 101 -19.11 -5.01 7.03
N GLY A 102 -20.07 -5.36 6.19
CA GLY A 102 -21.02 -6.43 6.47
C GLY A 102 -20.34 -7.81 6.59
N ARG A 103 -20.93 -8.71 7.36
CA ARG A 103 -20.38 -10.07 7.55
C ARG A 103 -20.31 -10.88 6.27
N PHE A 104 -21.24 -10.66 5.36
CA PHE A 104 -21.26 -11.35 4.06
C PHE A 104 -20.01 -10.98 3.23
N GLU A 105 -19.70 -9.69 3.13
CA GLU A 105 -18.54 -9.18 2.42
C GLU A 105 -17.24 -9.66 3.06
N GLN A 106 -17.16 -9.63 4.40
CA GLN A 106 -16.00 -10.15 5.13
C GLN A 106 -15.76 -11.63 4.85
N GLN A 107 -16.80 -12.45 4.93
CA GLN A 107 -16.70 -13.90 4.68
C GLN A 107 -16.39 -14.20 3.21
N THR A 108 -16.98 -13.46 2.28
CA THR A 108 -16.72 -13.60 0.85
C THR A 108 -15.25 -13.29 0.55
N LEU A 109 -14.73 -12.18 1.09
CA LEU A 109 -13.32 -11.82 0.95
C LEU A 109 -12.40 -12.87 1.59
N ALA A 110 -12.72 -13.36 2.79
CA ALA A 110 -11.94 -14.39 3.45
C ALA A 110 -11.85 -15.66 2.60
N ARG A 111 -12.98 -16.16 2.05
CA ARG A 111 -13.00 -17.30 1.14
C ARG A 111 -12.24 -17.04 -0.16
N PHE A 112 -12.33 -15.85 -0.70
CA PHE A 112 -11.60 -15.44 -1.90
C PHE A 112 -10.07 -15.47 -1.68
N ILE A 113 -9.62 -15.05 -0.51
CA ILE A 113 -8.21 -15.09 -0.12
C ILE A 113 -7.76 -16.53 0.14
N THR A 114 -8.46 -17.26 1.02
CA THR A 114 -8.08 -18.62 1.43
C THR A 114 -8.16 -19.64 0.29
N GLY A 115 -9.07 -19.44 -0.67
CA GLY A 115 -9.17 -20.25 -1.89
C GLY A 115 -8.10 -19.94 -2.95
N GLY A 116 -7.16 -19.01 -2.67
CA GLY A 116 -6.09 -18.63 -3.60
C GLY A 116 -6.56 -17.81 -4.80
N TYR A 117 -7.84 -17.42 -4.85
CA TYR A 117 -8.38 -16.60 -5.94
C TYR A 117 -7.76 -15.20 -5.95
N PHE A 118 -7.53 -14.62 -4.78
CA PHE A 118 -6.90 -13.31 -4.63
C PHE A 118 -5.51 -13.27 -5.25
N THR A 119 -4.68 -14.26 -4.97
CA THR A 119 -3.32 -14.35 -5.53
C THR A 119 -3.33 -14.46 -7.06
N ARG A 120 -4.24 -15.29 -7.60
CA ARG A 120 -4.40 -15.42 -9.06
C ARG A 120 -4.94 -14.14 -9.71
N HIS A 121 -5.88 -13.46 -9.04
CA HIS A 121 -6.39 -12.17 -9.48
C HIS A 121 -5.26 -11.13 -9.55
N LEU A 122 -4.50 -10.95 -8.47
CA LEU A 122 -3.37 -10.01 -8.43
C LEU A 122 -2.31 -10.29 -9.52
N ALA A 123 -2.01 -11.56 -9.79
CA ALA A 123 -1.07 -11.92 -10.84
C ALA A 123 -1.56 -11.45 -12.23
N ARG A 124 -2.84 -11.65 -12.55
CA ARG A 124 -3.44 -11.17 -13.80
C ARG A 124 -3.47 -9.65 -13.89
N GLU A 125 -3.89 -8.98 -12.80
CA GLU A 125 -3.96 -7.52 -12.75
C GLU A 125 -2.58 -6.89 -12.91
N ARG A 126 -1.55 -7.43 -12.26
CA ARG A 126 -0.16 -6.96 -12.44
C ARG A 126 0.29 -7.03 -13.89
N THR A 127 0.00 -8.12 -14.58
CA THR A 127 0.33 -8.27 -16.00
C THR A 127 -0.40 -7.25 -16.86
N ALA A 128 -1.72 -7.09 -16.63
CA ALA A 128 -2.54 -6.15 -17.39
C ALA A 128 -2.14 -4.69 -17.13
N TYR A 129 -1.91 -4.31 -15.89
CA TYR A 129 -1.48 -2.95 -15.54
C TYR A 129 -0.07 -2.64 -16.04
N LYS A 130 0.85 -3.62 -15.99
CA LYS A 130 2.19 -3.46 -16.58
C LYS A 130 2.09 -3.17 -18.07
N ALA A 131 1.32 -3.94 -18.81
CA ALA A 131 1.14 -3.72 -20.25
C ALA A 131 0.53 -2.34 -20.57
N ARG A 132 -0.48 -1.92 -19.81
CA ARG A 132 -1.10 -0.58 -19.96
C ARG A 132 -0.13 0.55 -19.65
N ARG A 133 0.66 0.41 -18.57
CA ARG A 133 1.71 1.37 -18.22
C ARG A 133 2.75 1.49 -19.33
N ASP A 134 3.23 0.36 -19.82
CA ASP A 134 4.27 0.33 -20.85
C ASP A 134 3.78 0.96 -22.15
N ALA A 135 2.53 0.68 -22.54
CA ALA A 135 1.88 1.33 -23.69
C ALA A 135 1.74 2.84 -23.50
N LEU A 136 1.31 3.30 -22.31
CA LEU A 136 1.21 4.73 -22.00
C LEU A 136 2.57 5.41 -22.06
N VAL A 137 3.60 4.82 -21.44
CA VAL A 137 4.97 5.36 -21.46
C VAL A 137 5.51 5.43 -22.89
N ALA A 138 5.28 4.40 -23.71
CA ALA A 138 5.67 4.41 -25.11
C ALA A 138 4.98 5.53 -25.91
N ALA A 139 3.66 5.67 -25.74
CA ALA A 139 2.89 6.73 -26.40
C ALA A 139 3.37 8.13 -26.00
N LEU A 140 3.62 8.36 -24.70
CA LEU A 140 4.12 9.64 -24.21
C LEU A 140 5.50 9.98 -24.79
N ARG A 141 6.40 9.00 -24.84
CA ARG A 141 7.75 9.18 -25.44
C ARG A 141 7.72 9.44 -26.93
N THR A 142 6.69 8.96 -27.65
CA THR A 142 6.51 9.21 -29.08
C THR A 142 5.88 10.59 -29.33
N SER A 143 5.02 11.06 -28.41
CA SER A 143 4.25 12.30 -28.58
C SER A 143 4.98 13.55 -28.10
N PHE A 144 5.98 13.42 -27.24
CA PHE A 144 6.72 14.54 -26.65
C PHE A 144 8.22 14.37 -26.84
N ALA A 145 8.92 15.49 -27.11
CA ALA A 145 10.37 15.50 -27.13
C ALA A 145 10.95 15.27 -25.69
N PRO A 146 12.16 14.74 -25.57
CA PRO A 146 12.78 14.49 -24.25
C PRO A 146 12.87 15.72 -23.35
N GLU A 147 12.96 16.90 -23.94
CA GLU A 147 13.04 18.19 -23.27
C GLU A 147 11.67 18.65 -22.73
N GLU A 148 10.59 18.17 -23.34
CA GLU A 148 9.21 18.54 -22.96
C GLU A 148 8.61 17.65 -21.87
N LEU A 149 9.15 16.43 -21.70
CA LEU A 149 8.56 15.43 -20.79
C LEU A 149 9.61 14.65 -20.02
N THR A 150 9.58 14.81 -18.71
CA THR A 150 10.33 13.96 -17.78
C THR A 150 9.39 13.00 -17.06
N LEU A 151 9.57 11.69 -17.29
CA LEU A 151 8.80 10.65 -16.60
C LEU A 151 9.50 10.26 -15.29
N ARG A 152 8.80 10.39 -14.17
CA ARG A 152 9.30 10.01 -12.84
C ARG A 152 8.36 9.02 -12.17
N GLY A 153 8.89 8.17 -11.30
CA GLY A 153 8.09 7.29 -10.45
C GLY A 153 7.29 6.23 -11.20
N TYR A 154 7.60 5.93 -12.45
CA TYR A 154 6.83 4.94 -13.23
C TYR A 154 7.17 3.49 -12.85
N THR A 155 8.03 3.28 -11.89
CA THR A 155 8.51 1.97 -11.49
C THR A 155 7.63 1.24 -10.48
N PRO A 156 6.72 1.74 -9.68
CA PRO A 156 5.72 0.90 -9.03
C PRO A 156 4.29 1.12 -9.48
N ALA A 157 3.79 2.29 -9.56
CA ALA A 157 2.42 2.53 -10.01
C ALA A 157 2.39 3.88 -10.72
N CYS A 158 2.08 3.86 -11.97
CA CYS A 158 2.22 4.92 -12.94
C CYS A 158 1.75 6.30 -12.45
N THR A 159 2.68 7.15 -12.00
CA THR A 159 2.43 8.58 -11.87
C THR A 159 3.30 9.29 -12.91
N CYS A 160 2.71 9.64 -14.04
CA CYS A 160 3.36 10.43 -15.08
C CYS A 160 3.09 11.91 -14.80
N TRP A 161 4.12 12.72 -14.70
CA TRP A 161 4.02 14.17 -14.51
C TRP A 161 4.62 14.90 -15.68
N ARG A 162 3.91 15.91 -16.12
CA ARG A 162 4.46 16.91 -17.03
C ARG A 162 5.08 18.02 -16.18
N SER A 163 6.34 18.32 -16.42
CA SER A 163 7.04 19.46 -15.81
C SER A 163 6.64 20.77 -16.48
#